data_fbcd4c99af4bbcf9d62eb5811699ac9d
#
_entry.id   fbcd4c99af4bbcf9d62eb5811699ac9d
#
_cell.length_a   1.000
_cell.length_b   1.000
_cell.length_c   1.000
_cell.angle_alpha   90.00
_cell.angle_beta   90.00
_cell.angle_gamma   90.00
#
_symmetry.space_group_name_H-M   'P 1'
#
loop_
_entity.id
_entity.type
_entity.pdbx_description
1 polymer ?
#
loop_
_entity_poly.entity_id
_entity_poly.type
_entity_poly.pdbx_seq_one_letter_code
_entity_poly.pdbx_strand_id
1 'polypeptide(L)'
;MNPFLINNYVSPTYFCDREQETETLIKNIENQTNTALFAQRRIGKSALIKQVFYLKKQSFTCIYIDIFASRNLQDFANTLANGIYQAYEEKKKGKLFLETIKLFRPVIAMNELSGNMEITLDITKSQSINRSVPQLLTYLENQNLPFVVAIDEFQQILTYPEKNVEAILRTSIQTLKNVQFIFCGSHLHLMSEIFNNAKRPFFASCSNLFLNKIENQKYHAFIKYQFEKQNYTIEDEAIELILQQSDLHTYYVQKICHELYAMRIKKIKLKHVHECLKQILLENEMVFFQYRTFLSSNQWELLKAIAIEEKVIKPYSNSFIKKYNLSVTGVKRALFSLMEKDMIFFHSGLEFPYYEVQDKFLRLWLQYK
;
A
#
# COMPACT_ATOMS: atom_id res chain seq x y z
N MET A 1 -7.41 -16.44 -18.00
CA MET A 1 -7.27 -15.57 -16.81
C MET A 1 -7.21 -14.13 -17.28
N ASN A 2 -7.85 -13.18 -16.59
CA ASN A 2 -7.72 -11.77 -16.90
C ASN A 2 -6.28 -11.30 -16.60
N PRO A 3 -5.56 -10.70 -17.57
CA PRO A 3 -4.15 -10.33 -17.38
C PRO A 3 -3.97 -9.07 -16.51
N PHE A 4 -5.02 -8.30 -16.28
CA PHE A 4 -4.99 -7.09 -15.47
C PHE A 4 -5.44 -7.41 -14.05
N LEU A 5 -4.47 -7.57 -13.15
CA LEU A 5 -4.70 -8.01 -11.78
C LEU A 5 -5.04 -6.83 -10.88
N ILE A 6 -6.21 -6.87 -10.25
CA ILE A 6 -6.65 -5.84 -9.30
C ILE A 6 -6.15 -6.17 -7.90
N ASN A 7 -6.24 -7.44 -7.52
CA ASN A 7 -5.85 -7.96 -6.22
C ASN A 7 -4.79 -9.05 -6.43
N ASN A 8 -3.80 -9.09 -5.58
CA ASN A 8 -2.74 -10.09 -5.56
C ASN A 8 -1.73 -10.02 -6.74
N TYR A 9 -0.51 -10.29 -6.39
CA TYR A 9 0.57 -10.55 -7.33
C TYR A 9 0.55 -12.04 -7.72
N VAL A 10 0.77 -12.34 -9.00
CA VAL A 10 0.81 -13.74 -9.51
C VAL A 10 2.21 -14.09 -10.02
N SER A 11 2.75 -13.30 -10.94
CA SER A 11 4.05 -13.54 -11.55
C SER A 11 4.59 -12.30 -12.25
N PRO A 12 5.89 -12.29 -12.61
CA PRO A 12 6.49 -11.19 -13.38
C PRO A 12 5.76 -10.85 -14.68
N THR A 13 5.12 -11.82 -15.32
CA THR A 13 4.40 -11.63 -16.59
C THR A 13 3.26 -10.60 -16.51
N TYR A 14 2.64 -10.47 -15.33
CA TYR A 14 1.51 -9.56 -15.07
C TYR A 14 1.93 -8.33 -14.27
N PHE A 15 3.25 -8.13 -14.07
CA PHE A 15 3.81 -7.03 -13.34
C PHE A 15 4.37 -6.01 -14.33
N CYS A 16 3.97 -4.74 -14.19
CA CYS A 16 4.36 -3.66 -15.09
C CYS A 16 5.53 -2.90 -14.50
N ASP A 17 6.64 -2.80 -15.26
CA ASP A 17 7.80 -1.96 -14.92
C ASP A 17 8.39 -2.27 -13.52
N ARG A 18 9.00 -1.29 -12.89
CA ARG A 18 9.58 -1.36 -11.53
C ARG A 18 10.91 -2.10 -11.46
N GLU A 19 11.63 -2.21 -12.57
CA GLU A 19 12.94 -2.86 -12.61
C GLU A 19 13.91 -2.18 -11.65
N GLN A 20 13.99 -0.85 -11.68
CA GLN A 20 14.90 -0.07 -10.85
C GLN A 20 14.59 -0.20 -9.36
N GLU A 21 13.31 -0.12 -8.97
CA GLU A 21 12.90 -0.29 -7.59
C GLU A 21 13.09 -1.74 -7.12
N THR A 22 12.84 -2.72 -8.00
CA THR A 22 13.09 -4.14 -7.74
C THR A 22 14.58 -4.41 -7.49
N GLU A 23 15.45 -3.90 -8.37
CA GLU A 23 16.91 -4.02 -8.25
C GLU A 23 17.42 -3.33 -6.99
N THR A 24 16.90 -2.14 -6.67
CA THR A 24 17.26 -1.39 -5.46
C THR A 24 16.90 -2.18 -4.20
N LEU A 25 15.70 -2.75 -4.12
CA LEU A 25 15.28 -3.59 -2.99
C LEU A 25 16.17 -4.83 -2.86
N ILE A 26 16.45 -5.51 -3.98
CA ILE A 26 17.31 -6.68 -4.00
C ILE A 26 18.72 -6.32 -3.53
N LYS A 27 19.30 -5.23 -4.05
CA LYS A 27 20.62 -4.73 -3.65
C LYS A 27 20.67 -4.41 -2.15
N ASN A 28 19.64 -3.75 -1.62
CA ASN A 28 19.60 -3.44 -0.20
C ASN A 28 19.55 -4.72 0.65
N ILE A 29 18.72 -5.70 0.28
CA ILE A 29 18.63 -7.00 0.96
C ILE A 29 20.00 -7.70 0.97
N GLU A 30 20.66 -7.79 -0.19
CA GLU A 30 21.96 -8.46 -0.33
C GLU A 30 23.09 -7.75 0.42
N ASN A 31 22.98 -6.43 0.57
CA ASN A 31 23.92 -5.62 1.36
C ASN A 31 23.52 -5.49 2.85
N GLN A 32 22.57 -6.28 3.32
CA GLN A 32 22.09 -6.27 4.71
C GLN A 32 21.57 -4.89 5.16
N THR A 33 20.98 -4.13 4.25
CA THR A 33 20.44 -2.81 4.50
C THR A 33 18.91 -2.86 4.55
N ASN A 34 18.34 -2.44 5.66
CA ASN A 34 16.89 -2.30 5.78
C ASN A 34 16.36 -1.19 4.87
N THR A 35 15.14 -1.34 4.37
CA THR A 35 14.53 -0.36 3.48
C THR A 35 13.23 0.19 4.07
N ALA A 36 13.06 1.51 4.02
CA ALA A 36 11.79 2.19 4.24
C ALA A 36 11.18 2.53 2.86
N LEU A 37 10.11 1.84 2.49
CA LEU A 37 9.41 1.99 1.21
C LEU A 37 8.23 2.95 1.36
N PHE A 38 8.36 4.13 0.79
CA PHE A 38 7.36 5.18 0.78
C PHE A 38 6.51 5.07 -0.49
N ALA A 39 5.22 4.91 -0.34
CA ALA A 39 4.32 4.75 -1.48
C ALA A 39 2.94 5.30 -1.19
N GLN A 40 2.33 5.96 -2.15
CA GLN A 40 0.91 6.28 -2.08
C GLN A 40 0.06 5.00 -2.02
N ARG A 41 -1.13 5.12 -1.45
CA ARG A 41 -2.09 4.01 -1.41
C ARG A 41 -2.42 3.53 -2.83
N ARG A 42 -2.49 2.22 -3.04
CA ARG A 42 -2.87 1.59 -4.32
C ARG A 42 -1.91 1.83 -5.51
N ILE A 43 -0.66 2.25 -5.27
CA ILE A 43 0.34 2.47 -6.33
C ILE A 43 1.12 1.20 -6.73
N GLY A 44 0.86 0.06 -6.07
CA GLY A 44 1.52 -1.21 -6.37
C GLY A 44 2.61 -1.62 -5.38
N LYS A 45 2.69 -1.01 -4.19
CA LYS A 45 3.65 -1.30 -3.12
C LYS A 45 3.76 -2.80 -2.79
N SER A 46 2.65 -3.42 -2.41
CA SER A 46 2.62 -4.84 -2.02
C SER A 46 2.95 -5.77 -3.19
N ALA A 47 2.61 -5.37 -4.42
CA ALA A 47 2.97 -6.13 -5.62
C ALA A 47 4.50 -6.08 -5.88
N LEU A 48 5.15 -4.92 -5.68
CA LEU A 48 6.61 -4.80 -5.77
C LEU A 48 7.33 -5.70 -4.76
N ILE A 49 6.88 -5.72 -3.50
CA ILE A 49 7.45 -6.60 -2.48
C ILE A 49 7.30 -8.07 -2.87
N LYS A 50 6.11 -8.46 -3.32
CA LYS A 50 5.85 -9.84 -3.77
C LYS A 50 6.66 -10.20 -5.02
N GLN A 51 6.93 -9.25 -5.92
CA GLN A 51 7.84 -9.42 -7.06
C GLN A 51 9.25 -9.76 -6.57
N VAL A 52 9.80 -8.98 -5.64
CA VAL A 52 11.12 -9.24 -5.04
C VAL A 52 11.15 -10.61 -4.36
N PHE A 53 10.12 -10.95 -3.59
CA PHE A 53 9.99 -12.26 -2.94
C PHE A 53 9.95 -13.41 -3.95
N TYR A 54 9.19 -13.25 -5.04
CA TYR A 54 9.15 -14.24 -6.11
C TYR A 54 10.53 -14.49 -6.72
N LEU A 55 11.29 -13.42 -6.97
CA LEU A 55 12.63 -13.50 -7.57
C LEU A 55 13.66 -14.09 -6.59
N LYS A 56 13.52 -13.85 -5.30
CA LYS A 56 14.51 -14.21 -4.26
C LYS A 56 14.12 -15.40 -3.38
N LYS A 57 13.00 -16.07 -3.62
CA LYS A 57 12.48 -17.20 -2.80
C LYS A 57 13.46 -18.39 -2.64
N GLN A 58 14.43 -18.52 -3.55
CA GLN A 58 15.45 -19.56 -3.47
C GLN A 58 16.60 -19.19 -2.51
N SER A 59 16.90 -17.89 -2.39
CA SER A 59 18.01 -17.36 -1.61
C SER A 59 17.60 -16.95 -0.19
N PHE A 60 16.35 -16.50 -0.02
CA PHE A 60 15.84 -15.97 1.25
C PHE A 60 14.54 -16.66 1.66
N THR A 61 14.28 -16.68 2.97
CA THR A 61 12.94 -16.96 3.49
C THR A 61 12.20 -15.64 3.62
N CYS A 62 11.16 -15.48 2.81
CA CYS A 62 10.41 -14.23 2.71
C CYS A 62 9.17 -14.28 3.60
N ILE A 63 8.98 -13.27 4.45
CA ILE A 63 7.86 -13.12 5.37
C ILE A 63 7.18 -11.79 5.04
N TYR A 64 5.90 -11.83 4.72
CA TYR A 64 5.07 -10.63 4.52
C TYR A 64 4.01 -10.58 5.60
N ILE A 65 3.97 -9.48 6.34
CA ILE A 65 2.92 -9.20 7.32
C ILE A 65 2.30 -7.83 7.05
N ASP A 66 0.99 -7.75 7.20
CA ASP A 66 0.22 -6.51 7.18
C ASP A 66 -0.31 -6.26 8.60
N ILE A 67 0.11 -5.15 9.19
CA ILE A 67 -0.25 -4.80 10.57
C ILE A 67 -1.37 -3.76 10.65
N PHE A 68 -2.08 -3.49 9.55
CA PHE A 68 -3.18 -2.52 9.51
C PHE A 68 -4.25 -2.79 10.58
N ALA A 69 -4.62 -4.05 10.78
CA ALA A 69 -5.64 -4.44 11.75
C ALA A 69 -5.14 -4.52 13.20
N SER A 70 -3.83 -4.40 13.44
CA SER A 70 -3.25 -4.51 14.78
C SER A 70 -3.49 -3.24 15.60
N ARG A 71 -3.83 -3.40 16.86
CA ARG A 71 -4.21 -2.33 17.77
C ARG A 71 -3.19 -2.11 18.91
N ASN A 72 -2.28 -3.05 19.08
CA ASN A 72 -1.30 -3.10 20.17
C ASN A 72 -0.13 -4.01 19.81
N LEU A 73 0.88 -4.06 20.67
CA LEU A 73 2.07 -4.89 20.46
C LEU A 73 1.77 -6.40 20.49
N GLN A 74 0.71 -6.82 21.19
CA GLN A 74 0.25 -8.22 21.19
C GLN A 74 -0.27 -8.64 19.82
N ASP A 75 -1.13 -7.83 19.21
CA ASP A 75 -1.64 -8.06 17.85
C ASP A 75 -0.50 -8.12 16.84
N PHE A 76 0.49 -7.21 16.99
CA PHE A 76 1.72 -7.23 16.17
C PHE A 76 2.48 -8.55 16.33
N ALA A 77 2.70 -9.00 17.57
CA ALA A 77 3.41 -10.25 17.85
C ALA A 77 2.67 -11.47 17.24
N ASN A 78 1.35 -11.50 17.35
CA ASN A 78 0.52 -12.54 16.73
C ASN A 78 0.65 -12.52 15.20
N THR A 79 0.57 -11.34 14.58
CA THR A 79 0.72 -11.19 13.14
C THR A 79 2.10 -11.65 12.66
N LEU A 80 3.15 -11.29 13.40
CA LEU A 80 4.52 -11.73 13.09
C LEU A 80 4.66 -13.25 13.24
N ALA A 81 4.15 -13.84 14.32
CA ALA A 81 4.19 -15.29 14.54
C ALA A 81 3.46 -16.05 13.42
N ASN A 82 2.30 -15.55 12.99
CA ASN A 82 1.55 -16.12 11.87
C ASN A 82 2.33 -16.02 10.55
N GLY A 83 2.95 -14.88 10.27
CA GLY A 83 3.79 -14.71 9.07
C GLY A 83 4.98 -15.66 9.06
N ILE A 84 5.63 -15.84 10.21
CA ILE A 84 6.72 -16.81 10.35
C ILE A 84 6.21 -18.23 10.12
N TYR A 85 5.10 -18.60 10.73
CA TYR A 85 4.50 -19.93 10.59
C TYR A 85 4.19 -20.24 9.13
N GLN A 86 3.53 -19.33 8.41
CA GLN A 86 3.20 -19.50 6.99
C GLN A 86 4.45 -19.70 6.12
N ALA A 87 5.50 -18.91 6.34
CA ALA A 87 6.76 -19.06 5.61
C ALA A 87 7.48 -20.40 5.88
N TYR A 88 7.28 -20.96 7.08
CA TYR A 88 7.82 -22.29 7.43
C TYR A 88 6.94 -23.43 6.90
N GLU A 89 5.61 -23.26 6.85
CA GLU A 89 4.69 -24.23 6.23
C GLU A 89 5.00 -24.42 4.75
N GLU A 90 5.25 -23.34 4.00
CA GLU A 90 5.68 -23.38 2.60
C GLU A 90 6.96 -24.22 2.43
N LYS A 91 7.83 -24.24 3.44
CA LYS A 91 9.07 -25.06 3.49
C LYS A 91 8.89 -26.40 4.23
N LYS A 92 7.66 -26.81 4.59
CA LYS A 92 7.35 -28.03 5.37
C LYS A 92 8.02 -28.09 6.74
N LYS A 93 8.27 -26.94 7.37
CA LYS A 93 8.94 -26.81 8.68
C LYS A 93 8.06 -26.20 9.76
N GLY A 94 6.75 -26.02 9.54
CA GLY A 94 5.83 -25.35 10.45
C GLY A 94 5.76 -26.00 11.84
N LYS A 95 5.80 -27.32 11.91
CA LYS A 95 5.83 -28.06 13.20
C LYS A 95 7.03 -27.69 14.08
N LEU A 96 8.22 -27.52 13.49
CA LEU A 96 9.42 -27.13 14.22
C LEU A 96 9.29 -25.73 14.84
N PHE A 97 8.68 -24.78 14.11
CA PHE A 97 8.41 -23.46 14.65
C PHE A 97 7.41 -23.51 15.82
N LEU A 98 6.31 -24.25 15.70
CA LEU A 98 5.34 -24.40 16.77
C LEU A 98 5.96 -24.98 18.07
N GLU A 99 6.90 -25.90 17.95
CA GLU A 99 7.63 -26.41 19.11
C GLU A 99 8.47 -25.34 19.79
N THR A 100 9.07 -24.44 19.01
CA THR A 100 9.91 -23.37 19.54
C THR A 100 9.09 -22.30 20.26
N ILE A 101 7.90 -21.96 19.74
CA ILE A 101 7.04 -20.94 20.36
C ILE A 101 6.18 -21.46 21.52
N LYS A 102 6.34 -22.71 21.95
CA LYS A 102 5.63 -23.26 23.12
C LYS A 102 5.74 -22.40 24.40
N LEU A 103 6.86 -21.67 24.55
CA LEU A 103 7.06 -20.73 25.66
C LEU A 103 6.03 -19.59 25.70
N PHE A 104 5.45 -19.25 24.56
CA PHE A 104 4.40 -18.21 24.44
C PHE A 104 2.98 -18.79 24.55
N ARG A 105 2.85 -20.09 24.90
CA ARG A 105 1.56 -20.79 24.98
C ARG A 105 0.70 -20.54 23.75
N PRO A 106 1.15 -20.93 22.54
CA PRO A 106 0.40 -20.67 21.34
C PRO A 106 -0.94 -21.39 21.36
N VAL A 107 -2.00 -20.64 21.15
CA VAL A 107 -3.34 -21.18 20.84
C VAL A 107 -3.43 -21.27 19.33
N ILE A 108 -3.66 -22.45 18.80
CA ILE A 108 -3.76 -22.70 17.37
C ILE A 108 -5.23 -22.90 17.07
N ALA A 109 -5.80 -22.06 16.23
CA ALA A 109 -7.16 -22.17 15.72
C ALA A 109 -7.15 -22.27 14.20
N MET A 110 -8.19 -22.85 13.62
CA MET A 110 -8.42 -22.77 12.19
C MET A 110 -9.30 -21.54 11.91
N ASN A 111 -8.83 -20.65 11.07
CA ASN A 111 -9.64 -19.53 10.62
C ASN A 111 -10.73 -20.04 9.68
N GLU A 112 -11.98 -19.95 10.10
CA GLU A 112 -13.13 -20.52 9.37
C GLU A 112 -13.35 -19.88 8.00
N LEU A 113 -12.91 -18.62 7.80
CA LEU A 113 -13.08 -17.90 6.54
C LEU A 113 -11.98 -18.22 5.52
N SER A 114 -10.75 -18.39 5.98
CA SER A 114 -9.59 -18.63 5.09
C SER A 114 -9.16 -20.10 5.03
N GLY A 115 -9.59 -20.92 5.99
CA GLY A 115 -9.13 -22.30 6.14
C GLY A 115 -7.69 -22.45 6.62
N ASN A 116 -7.00 -21.34 6.92
CA ASN A 116 -5.62 -21.33 7.37
C ASN A 116 -5.53 -21.49 8.89
N MET A 117 -4.43 -22.09 9.35
CA MET A 117 -4.12 -22.10 10.78
C MET A 117 -3.73 -20.69 11.23
N GLU A 118 -4.31 -20.26 12.34
CA GLU A 118 -4.03 -18.99 13.00
C GLU A 118 -3.44 -19.24 14.39
N ILE A 119 -2.33 -18.53 14.67
CA ILE A 119 -1.62 -18.64 15.94
C ILE A 119 -1.90 -17.39 16.75
N THR A 120 -2.44 -17.58 17.94
CA THR A 120 -2.56 -16.54 18.96
C THR A 120 -1.62 -16.87 20.11
N LEU A 121 -0.77 -15.92 20.48
CA LEU A 121 0.15 -16.07 21.61
C LEU A 121 -0.58 -15.67 22.90
N ASP A 122 -0.65 -16.56 23.90
CA ASP A 122 -1.25 -16.25 25.20
C ASP A 122 -0.21 -15.57 26.11
N ILE A 123 -0.15 -14.24 26.05
CA ILE A 123 0.81 -13.44 26.79
C ILE A 123 0.07 -12.63 27.87
N THR A 124 -0.07 -13.20 29.06
CA THR A 124 -0.91 -12.65 30.14
C THR A 124 -0.28 -11.54 30.98
N LYS A 125 1.02 -11.23 30.80
CA LYS A 125 1.72 -10.20 31.59
C LYS A 125 2.36 -9.13 30.68
N SER A 126 2.19 -7.85 31.03
CA SER A 126 2.71 -6.70 30.26
C SER A 126 4.24 -6.74 30.00
N GLN A 127 5.03 -7.23 30.95
CA GLN A 127 6.47 -7.44 30.77
C GLN A 127 6.79 -8.55 29.75
N SER A 128 5.90 -9.51 29.60
CA SER A 128 6.04 -10.59 28.60
C SER A 128 5.73 -10.11 27.19
N ILE A 129 4.79 -9.15 27.04
CA ILE A 129 4.43 -8.55 25.75
C ILE A 129 5.63 -7.81 25.13
N ASN A 130 6.32 -6.99 25.89
CA ASN A 130 7.50 -6.25 25.42
C ASN A 130 8.68 -7.16 25.01
N ARG A 131 8.67 -8.42 25.45
CA ARG A 131 9.70 -9.41 25.10
C ARG A 131 9.30 -10.32 23.95
N SER A 132 8.00 -10.44 23.64
CA SER A 132 7.51 -11.39 22.61
C SER A 132 8.06 -11.10 21.23
N VAL A 133 7.99 -9.86 20.76
CA VAL A 133 8.53 -9.49 19.45
C VAL A 133 10.05 -9.65 19.39
N PRO A 134 10.84 -9.12 20.35
CA PRO A 134 12.27 -9.39 20.42
C PRO A 134 12.63 -10.88 20.36
N GLN A 135 11.90 -11.74 21.07
CA GLN A 135 12.15 -13.17 21.10
C GLN A 135 11.84 -13.86 19.76
N LEU A 136 10.74 -13.47 19.08
CA LEU A 136 10.42 -13.95 17.74
C LEU A 136 11.51 -13.54 16.73
N LEU A 137 12.01 -12.31 16.83
CA LEU A 137 13.10 -11.82 15.97
C LEU A 137 14.42 -12.54 16.27
N THR A 138 14.75 -12.75 17.56
CA THR A 138 15.92 -13.54 17.97
C THR A 138 15.82 -14.99 17.46
N TYR A 139 14.61 -15.56 17.46
CA TYR A 139 14.40 -16.88 16.87
C TYR A 139 14.76 -16.90 15.39
N LEU A 140 14.33 -15.90 14.59
CA LEU A 140 14.71 -15.80 13.18
C LEU A 140 16.22 -15.65 12.99
N GLU A 141 16.88 -14.82 13.81
CA GLU A 141 18.31 -14.60 13.76
C GLU A 141 19.12 -15.89 13.99
N ASN A 142 18.65 -16.73 14.92
CA ASN A 142 19.32 -17.99 15.28
C ASN A 142 19.09 -19.11 14.26
N GLN A 143 18.31 -18.88 13.20
CA GLN A 143 18.19 -19.85 12.12
C GLN A 143 19.37 -19.69 11.15
N ASN A 144 19.91 -20.79 10.65
CA ASN A 144 20.97 -20.77 9.64
C ASN A 144 20.43 -20.46 8.23
N LEU A 145 19.50 -19.51 8.12
CA LEU A 145 18.83 -19.12 6.89
C LEU A 145 18.66 -17.59 6.89
N PRO A 146 18.92 -16.91 5.77
CA PRO A 146 18.63 -15.49 5.66
C PRO A 146 17.14 -15.25 5.47
N PHE A 147 16.62 -14.22 6.17
CA PHE A 147 15.22 -13.81 6.11
C PHE A 147 15.06 -12.42 5.54
N VAL A 148 13.94 -12.21 4.85
CA VAL A 148 13.45 -10.89 4.50
C VAL A 148 12.04 -10.74 5.05
N VAL A 149 11.85 -9.78 5.95
CA VAL A 149 10.57 -9.49 6.61
C VAL A 149 10.03 -8.16 6.08
N ALA A 150 8.95 -8.23 5.31
CA ALA A 150 8.22 -7.03 4.90
C ALA A 150 7.06 -6.78 5.87
N ILE A 151 7.03 -5.57 6.44
CA ILE A 151 5.99 -5.12 7.35
C ILE A 151 5.20 -4.01 6.66
N ASP A 152 3.98 -4.34 6.23
CA ASP A 152 3.09 -3.39 5.57
C ASP A 152 2.27 -2.59 6.59
N GLU A 153 1.94 -1.35 6.23
CA GLU A 153 1.27 -0.34 7.05
C GLU A 153 1.99 -0.06 8.38
N PHE A 154 3.34 0.01 8.31
CA PHE A 154 4.21 0.12 9.49
C PHE A 154 3.88 1.31 10.37
N GLN A 155 3.36 2.42 9.84
CA GLN A 155 2.93 3.56 10.64
C GLN A 155 1.85 3.23 11.68
N GLN A 156 1.18 2.06 11.56
CA GLN A 156 0.19 1.61 12.54
C GLN A 156 0.76 1.51 13.97
N ILE A 157 2.05 1.23 14.12
CA ILE A 157 2.71 1.18 15.43
C ILE A 157 2.60 2.49 16.24
N LEU A 158 2.35 3.63 15.57
CA LEU A 158 2.17 4.93 16.23
C LEU A 158 0.84 5.03 17.00
N THR A 159 -0.12 4.16 16.71
CA THR A 159 -1.43 4.13 17.36
C THR A 159 -1.49 3.20 18.56
N TYR A 160 -0.42 2.44 18.82
CA TYR A 160 -0.41 1.45 19.90
C TYR A 160 -0.39 2.13 21.27
N PRO A 161 -1.11 1.57 22.26
CA PRO A 161 -1.17 2.13 23.60
C PRO A 161 0.13 1.95 24.40
N GLU A 162 0.97 0.97 24.00
CA GLU A 162 2.22 0.70 24.70
C GLU A 162 3.23 1.81 24.41
N LYS A 163 3.92 2.25 25.47
CA LYS A 163 4.99 3.23 25.36
C LYS A 163 6.25 2.60 24.78
N ASN A 164 7.00 3.37 23.98
CA ASN A 164 8.32 2.98 23.47
C ASN A 164 8.32 1.81 22.47
N VAL A 165 7.22 1.52 21.78
CA VAL A 165 7.14 0.45 20.76
C VAL A 165 8.24 0.60 19.72
N GLU A 166 8.44 1.81 19.19
CA GLU A 166 9.50 2.09 18.21
C GLU A 166 10.90 1.77 18.79
N ALA A 167 11.17 2.14 20.03
CA ALA A 167 12.47 1.88 20.65
C ALA A 167 12.69 0.36 20.85
N ILE A 168 11.66 -0.38 21.27
CA ILE A 168 11.71 -1.84 21.43
C ILE A 168 12.01 -2.50 20.08
N LEU A 169 11.27 -2.14 19.02
CA LEU A 169 11.49 -2.68 17.69
C LEU A 169 12.87 -2.32 17.15
N ARG A 170 13.27 -1.05 17.26
CA ARG A 170 14.57 -0.57 16.75
C ARG A 170 15.74 -1.26 17.44
N THR A 171 15.70 -1.39 18.77
CA THR A 171 16.75 -2.07 19.54
C THR A 171 16.86 -3.54 19.14
N SER A 172 15.74 -4.23 18.94
CA SER A 172 15.74 -5.63 18.53
C SER A 172 16.27 -5.80 17.12
N ILE A 173 15.85 -4.97 16.18
CA ILE A 173 16.19 -5.07 14.76
C ILE A 173 17.67 -4.77 14.51
N GLN A 174 18.25 -3.79 15.19
CA GLN A 174 19.64 -3.38 14.96
C GLN A 174 20.69 -4.45 15.33
N THR A 175 20.31 -5.45 16.10
CA THR A 175 21.20 -6.56 16.49
C THR A 175 21.18 -7.73 15.53
N LEU A 176 20.24 -7.76 14.56
CA LEU A 176 20.03 -8.84 13.62
C LEU A 176 20.96 -8.68 12.41
N LYS A 177 21.54 -9.79 11.98
CA LYS A 177 22.43 -9.89 10.80
C LYS A 177 21.80 -10.72 9.67
N ASN A 178 21.04 -11.75 10.06
CA ASN A 178 20.42 -12.69 9.12
C ASN A 178 18.99 -12.30 8.72
N VAL A 179 18.46 -11.22 9.28
CA VAL A 179 17.09 -10.75 9.03
C VAL A 179 17.11 -9.31 8.51
N GLN A 180 16.68 -9.10 7.27
CA GLN A 180 16.51 -7.79 6.65
C GLN A 180 15.04 -7.39 6.63
N PHE A 181 14.78 -6.09 6.75
CA PHE A 181 13.43 -5.56 6.82
C PHE A 181 13.12 -4.63 5.65
N ILE A 182 11.88 -4.75 5.17
CA ILE A 182 11.24 -3.77 4.29
C ILE A 182 10.04 -3.20 5.07
N PHE A 183 10.20 -1.99 5.60
CA PHE A 183 9.11 -1.26 6.24
C PHE A 183 8.36 -0.49 5.18
N CYS A 184 7.07 -0.67 5.08
CA CYS A 184 6.28 0.05 4.11
C CYS A 184 4.96 0.55 4.70
N GLY A 185 4.45 1.63 4.11
CA GLY A 185 3.20 2.23 4.54
C GLY A 185 2.64 3.18 3.50
N SER A 186 1.36 3.43 3.60
CA SER A 186 0.62 4.30 2.68
C SER A 186 0.48 5.74 3.14
N HIS A 187 0.69 6.01 4.43
CA HIS A 187 0.67 7.35 5.02
C HIS A 187 2.07 7.98 4.98
N LEU A 188 2.43 8.62 3.88
CA LEU A 188 3.78 9.16 3.64
C LEU A 188 4.28 10.08 4.76
N HIS A 189 3.41 10.94 5.32
CA HIS A 189 3.76 11.83 6.42
C HIS A 189 4.17 11.05 7.69
N LEU A 190 3.37 10.04 8.08
CA LEU A 190 3.67 9.22 9.26
C LEU A 190 4.91 8.36 9.06
N MET A 191 5.10 7.80 7.86
CA MET A 191 6.33 7.08 7.52
C MET A 191 7.55 8.01 7.59
N SER A 192 7.44 9.24 7.07
CA SER A 192 8.52 10.24 7.17
C SER A 192 8.77 10.65 8.63
N GLU A 193 7.74 10.75 9.45
CA GLU A 193 7.87 11.00 10.88
C GLU A 193 8.69 9.89 11.57
N ILE A 194 8.48 8.62 11.23
CA ILE A 194 9.20 7.49 11.81
C ILE A 194 10.68 7.47 11.36
N PHE A 195 10.95 7.59 10.05
CA PHE A 195 12.27 7.30 9.48
C PHE A 195 13.15 8.52 9.22
N ASN A 196 12.57 9.73 9.11
CA ASN A 196 13.29 10.95 8.74
C ASN A 196 13.30 12.02 9.84
N ASN A 197 12.57 11.85 10.94
CA ASN A 197 12.62 12.76 12.07
C ASN A 197 13.74 12.37 13.04
N ALA A 198 14.72 13.28 13.24
CA ALA A 198 15.89 13.06 14.09
C ALA A 198 15.58 12.74 15.57
N LYS A 199 14.34 13.00 16.03
CA LYS A 199 13.90 12.70 17.40
C LYS A 199 13.33 11.28 17.55
N ARG A 200 13.22 10.50 16.47
CA ARG A 200 12.59 9.18 16.47
C ARG A 200 13.61 8.05 16.48
N PRO A 201 13.30 6.91 17.11
CA PRO A 201 14.22 5.76 17.20
C PRO A 201 14.68 5.21 15.85
N PHE A 202 13.84 5.23 14.84
CA PHE A 202 14.16 4.74 13.50
C PHE A 202 14.87 5.75 12.58
N PHE A 203 15.20 6.96 13.09
CA PHE A 203 15.90 7.96 12.29
C PHE A 203 17.16 7.39 11.64
N ALA A 204 17.30 7.63 10.33
CA ALA A 204 18.45 7.22 9.49
C ALA A 204 18.82 5.71 9.62
N SER A 205 17.86 4.84 9.95
CA SER A 205 18.12 3.41 10.15
C SER A 205 17.85 2.55 8.91
N CYS A 206 17.33 3.13 7.85
CA CYS A 206 16.94 2.46 6.62
C CYS A 206 17.37 3.26 5.39
N SER A 207 17.53 2.58 4.26
CA SER A 207 17.56 3.21 2.95
C SER A 207 16.14 3.63 2.54
N ASN A 208 15.93 4.88 2.20
CA ASN A 208 14.62 5.36 1.76
C ASN A 208 14.41 5.05 0.28
N LEU A 209 13.30 4.41 -0.06
CA LEU A 209 12.87 4.15 -1.43
C LEU A 209 11.48 4.74 -1.65
N PHE A 210 11.34 5.63 -2.63
CA PHE A 210 10.07 6.27 -2.97
C PHE A 210 9.49 5.62 -4.22
N LEU A 211 8.26 5.12 -4.11
CA LEU A 211 7.56 4.49 -5.23
C LEU A 211 6.67 5.54 -5.92
N ASN A 212 7.13 6.01 -7.07
CA ASN A 212 6.43 6.98 -7.89
C ASN A 212 5.42 6.30 -8.85
N LYS A 213 4.65 7.09 -9.58
CA LYS A 213 3.80 6.59 -10.68
C LYS A 213 4.70 5.99 -11.78
N ILE A 214 4.20 4.96 -12.46
CA ILE A 214 4.86 4.38 -13.64
C ILE A 214 4.72 5.38 -14.81
N GLU A 215 5.75 5.48 -15.62
CA GLU A 215 5.77 6.36 -16.79
C GLU A 215 4.71 5.96 -17.84
N ASN A 216 4.14 6.98 -18.52
CA ASN A 216 3.11 6.78 -19.54
C ASN A 216 3.53 5.74 -20.58
N GLN A 217 4.74 5.89 -21.17
CA GLN A 217 5.22 5.01 -22.24
C GLN A 217 5.31 3.54 -21.80
N LYS A 218 5.72 3.28 -20.56
CA LYS A 218 5.83 1.93 -20.01
C LYS A 218 4.46 1.31 -19.78
N TYR A 219 3.51 2.08 -19.26
CA TYR A 219 2.12 1.63 -19.14
C TYR A 219 1.49 1.38 -20.51
N HIS A 220 1.70 2.27 -21.46
CA HIS A 220 1.19 2.12 -22.81
C HIS A 220 1.64 0.79 -23.42
N ALA A 221 2.95 0.53 -23.39
CA ALA A 221 3.53 -0.71 -23.89
C ALA A 221 2.99 -1.95 -23.15
N PHE A 222 2.87 -1.89 -21.82
CA PHE A 222 2.33 -2.98 -21.01
C PHE A 222 0.87 -3.29 -21.35
N ILE A 223 0.01 -2.28 -21.42
CA ILE A 223 -1.41 -2.44 -21.72
C ILE A 223 -1.57 -3.08 -23.11
N LYS A 224 -0.88 -2.53 -24.11
CA LYS A 224 -0.92 -3.04 -25.49
C LYS A 224 -0.48 -4.51 -25.54
N TYR A 225 0.67 -4.83 -24.95
CA TYR A 225 1.20 -6.19 -24.88
C TYR A 225 0.23 -7.18 -24.21
N GLN A 226 -0.37 -6.81 -23.08
CA GLN A 226 -1.26 -7.70 -22.34
C GLN A 226 -2.55 -8.00 -23.11
N PHE A 227 -3.11 -7.04 -23.84
CA PHE A 227 -4.26 -7.27 -24.71
C PHE A 227 -3.90 -8.12 -25.92
N GLU A 228 -2.81 -7.80 -26.63
CA GLU A 228 -2.34 -8.52 -27.82
C GLU A 228 -2.04 -9.99 -27.51
N LYS A 229 -1.40 -10.27 -26.38
CA LYS A 229 -1.11 -11.63 -25.91
C LYS A 229 -2.37 -12.49 -25.72
N GLN A 230 -3.50 -11.88 -25.51
CA GLN A 230 -4.81 -12.54 -25.37
C GLN A 230 -5.65 -12.49 -26.67
N ASN A 231 -5.05 -12.12 -27.82
CA ASN A 231 -5.70 -11.93 -29.10
C ASN A 231 -6.80 -10.84 -29.08
N TYR A 232 -6.54 -9.73 -28.40
CA TYR A 232 -7.32 -8.49 -28.45
C TYR A 232 -6.47 -7.40 -29.07
N THR A 233 -7.11 -6.40 -29.66
CA THR A 233 -6.45 -5.16 -30.10
C THR A 233 -7.04 -3.98 -29.37
N ILE A 234 -6.23 -2.98 -29.10
CA ILE A 234 -6.65 -1.73 -28.46
C ILE A 234 -6.03 -0.54 -29.20
N GLU A 235 -6.84 0.47 -29.50
CA GLU A 235 -6.38 1.70 -30.15
C GLU A 235 -5.49 2.52 -29.19
N ASP A 236 -4.46 3.18 -29.72
CA ASP A 236 -3.53 3.95 -28.91
C ASP A 236 -4.25 5.12 -28.19
N GLU A 237 -5.22 5.77 -28.83
CA GLU A 237 -6.07 6.80 -28.23
C GLU A 237 -6.90 6.26 -27.03
N ALA A 238 -7.31 5.00 -27.11
CA ALA A 238 -8.01 4.35 -26.00
C ALA A 238 -7.07 4.13 -24.81
N ILE A 239 -5.81 3.75 -25.06
CA ILE A 239 -4.79 3.62 -24.01
C ILE A 239 -4.50 4.98 -23.37
N GLU A 240 -4.30 6.02 -24.19
CA GLU A 240 -4.04 7.38 -23.67
C GLU A 240 -5.20 7.87 -22.78
N LEU A 241 -6.45 7.63 -23.18
CA LEU A 241 -7.60 7.96 -22.34
C LEU A 241 -7.58 7.21 -21.01
N ILE A 242 -7.27 5.91 -21.01
CA ILE A 242 -7.14 5.11 -19.77
C ILE A 242 -6.09 5.75 -18.84
N LEU A 243 -4.91 6.08 -19.37
CA LEU A 243 -3.80 6.63 -18.60
C LEU A 243 -4.13 8.03 -18.06
N GLN A 244 -4.77 8.87 -18.85
CA GLN A 244 -5.23 10.20 -18.44
C GLN A 244 -6.28 10.11 -17.32
N GLN A 245 -7.34 9.30 -17.49
CA GLN A 245 -8.44 9.23 -16.53
C GLN A 245 -8.02 8.58 -15.20
N SER A 246 -7.08 7.64 -15.25
CA SER A 246 -6.47 7.01 -14.07
C SER A 246 -5.37 7.85 -13.42
N ASP A 247 -4.93 8.93 -14.07
CA ASP A 247 -3.80 9.76 -13.63
C ASP A 247 -2.54 8.89 -13.39
N LEU A 248 -2.29 7.90 -14.26
CA LEU A 248 -1.17 6.92 -14.18
C LEU A 248 -1.13 6.14 -12.85
N HIS A 249 -2.22 6.11 -12.09
CA HIS A 249 -2.26 5.43 -10.80
C HIS A 249 -2.58 3.95 -10.98
N THR A 250 -1.68 3.09 -10.52
CA THR A 250 -1.66 1.65 -10.81
C THR A 250 -3.01 0.95 -10.66
N TYR A 251 -3.67 1.14 -9.52
CA TYR A 251 -4.97 0.49 -9.28
C TYR A 251 -6.03 0.86 -10.31
N TYR A 252 -6.12 2.16 -10.67
CA TYR A 252 -7.15 2.63 -11.60
C TYR A 252 -6.86 2.21 -13.04
N VAL A 253 -5.58 2.22 -13.44
CA VAL A 253 -5.15 1.65 -14.74
C VAL A 253 -5.56 0.17 -14.83
N GLN A 254 -5.19 -0.62 -13.82
CA GLN A 254 -5.50 -2.04 -13.77
C GLN A 254 -7.02 -2.28 -13.74
N LYS A 255 -7.79 -1.50 -12.95
CA LYS A 255 -9.25 -1.66 -12.86
C LYS A 255 -9.94 -1.38 -14.18
N ILE A 256 -9.60 -0.28 -14.87
CA ILE A 256 -10.19 0.04 -16.17
C ILE A 256 -9.84 -1.04 -17.20
N CYS A 257 -8.58 -1.44 -17.30
CA CYS A 257 -8.16 -2.51 -18.23
C CYS A 257 -8.81 -3.86 -17.91
N HIS A 258 -8.98 -4.18 -16.62
CA HIS A 258 -9.66 -5.38 -16.15
C HIS A 258 -11.11 -5.44 -16.65
N GLU A 259 -11.86 -4.35 -16.48
CA GLU A 259 -13.25 -4.27 -16.92
C GLU A 259 -13.35 -4.29 -18.45
N LEU A 260 -12.49 -3.57 -19.16
CA LEU A 260 -12.44 -3.61 -20.61
C LEU A 260 -12.19 -5.04 -21.14
N TYR A 261 -11.28 -5.78 -20.50
CA TYR A 261 -11.04 -7.18 -20.86
C TYR A 261 -12.28 -8.06 -20.58
N ALA A 262 -12.99 -7.81 -19.47
CA ALA A 262 -14.21 -8.52 -19.11
C ALA A 262 -15.38 -8.29 -20.09
N MET A 263 -15.41 -7.15 -20.79
CA MET A 263 -16.39 -6.87 -21.85
C MET A 263 -16.27 -7.80 -23.07
N ARG A 264 -15.14 -8.53 -23.22
CA ARG A 264 -14.87 -9.48 -24.32
C ARG A 264 -14.92 -8.86 -25.73
N ILE A 265 -14.68 -7.57 -25.86
CA ILE A 265 -14.64 -6.85 -27.13
C ILE A 265 -13.26 -7.02 -27.76
N LYS A 266 -13.17 -7.70 -28.91
CA LYS A 266 -11.88 -8.04 -29.56
C LYS A 266 -11.11 -6.83 -30.08
N LYS A 267 -11.80 -5.76 -30.48
CA LYS A 267 -11.22 -4.50 -30.97
C LYS A 267 -11.67 -3.36 -30.07
N ILE A 268 -10.84 -3.03 -29.08
CA ILE A 268 -11.14 -1.99 -28.10
C ILE A 268 -10.84 -0.63 -28.71
N LYS A 269 -11.85 0.25 -28.71
CA LYS A 269 -11.80 1.61 -29.24
C LYS A 269 -12.07 2.62 -28.13
N LEU A 270 -11.79 3.89 -28.39
CA LEU A 270 -12.03 5.00 -27.48
C LEU A 270 -13.44 4.99 -26.85
N LYS A 271 -14.50 4.73 -27.64
CA LYS A 271 -15.88 4.67 -27.14
C LYS A 271 -16.08 3.60 -26.06
N HIS A 272 -15.40 2.45 -26.15
CA HIS A 272 -15.53 1.38 -25.17
C HIS A 272 -14.90 1.76 -23.84
N VAL A 273 -13.86 2.61 -23.82
CA VAL A 273 -13.29 3.16 -22.60
C VAL A 273 -14.29 4.10 -21.91
N HIS A 274 -14.98 4.96 -22.65
CA HIS A 274 -16.04 5.80 -22.10
C HIS A 274 -17.21 5.00 -21.51
N GLU A 275 -17.66 3.96 -22.24
CA GLU A 275 -18.69 3.03 -21.78
C GLU A 275 -18.26 2.31 -20.47
N CYS A 276 -17.03 1.81 -20.43
CA CYS A 276 -16.44 1.15 -19.28
C CYS A 276 -16.35 2.10 -18.07
N LEU A 277 -15.84 3.32 -18.25
CA LEU A 277 -15.76 4.32 -17.19
C LEU A 277 -17.13 4.67 -16.64
N LYS A 278 -18.12 4.89 -17.53
CA LYS A 278 -19.51 5.15 -17.12
C LYS A 278 -20.06 4.02 -16.26
N GLN A 279 -19.82 2.76 -16.66
CA GLN A 279 -20.26 1.59 -15.90
C GLN A 279 -19.58 1.53 -14.52
N ILE A 280 -18.25 1.73 -14.44
CA ILE A 280 -17.51 1.76 -13.17
C ILE A 280 -18.07 2.85 -12.24
N LEU A 281 -18.38 4.06 -12.77
CA LEU A 281 -18.92 5.15 -11.97
C LEU A 281 -20.33 4.84 -11.46
N LEU A 282 -21.18 4.21 -12.27
CA LEU A 282 -22.52 3.79 -11.87
C LEU A 282 -22.47 2.72 -10.76
N GLU A 283 -21.59 1.73 -10.87
CA GLU A 283 -21.42 0.69 -9.86
C GLU A 283 -20.98 1.25 -8.50
N ASN A 284 -20.21 2.35 -8.50
CA ASN A 284 -19.71 2.98 -7.28
C ASN A 284 -20.60 4.15 -6.81
N GLU A 285 -21.65 4.51 -7.53
CA GLU A 285 -22.45 5.71 -7.28
C GLU A 285 -23.03 5.75 -5.87
N MET A 286 -23.57 4.64 -5.39
CA MET A 286 -24.13 4.55 -4.03
C MET A 286 -23.08 4.82 -2.95
N VAL A 287 -21.84 4.32 -3.13
CA VAL A 287 -20.72 4.57 -2.21
C VAL A 287 -20.35 6.05 -2.24
N PHE A 288 -20.28 6.65 -3.43
CA PHE A 288 -19.96 8.08 -3.57
C PHE A 288 -21.03 9.00 -2.96
N PHE A 289 -22.30 8.62 -3.07
CA PHE A 289 -23.36 9.34 -2.36
C PHE A 289 -23.25 9.23 -0.85
N GLN A 290 -22.84 8.10 -0.31
CA GLN A 290 -22.62 7.94 1.13
C GLN A 290 -21.55 8.90 1.66
N TYR A 291 -20.49 9.19 0.89
CA TYR A 291 -19.46 10.16 1.30
C TYR A 291 -20.08 11.54 1.61
N ARG A 292 -21.12 11.96 0.89
CA ARG A 292 -21.81 13.21 1.17
C ARG A 292 -22.44 13.24 2.58
N THR A 293 -22.88 12.09 3.10
CA THR A 293 -23.50 12.01 4.44
C THR A 293 -22.47 12.13 5.57
N PHE A 294 -21.21 11.77 5.31
CA PHE A 294 -20.12 11.85 6.29
C PHE A 294 -19.33 13.17 6.24
N LEU A 295 -19.59 13.99 5.23
CA LEU A 295 -18.90 15.26 5.03
C LEU A 295 -19.85 16.43 5.34
N SER A 296 -19.31 17.46 6.01
CA SER A 296 -20.03 18.73 6.13
C SER A 296 -20.17 19.42 4.77
N SER A 297 -21.13 20.35 4.64
CA SER A 297 -21.31 21.11 3.40
C SER A 297 -20.03 21.76 2.90
N ASN A 298 -19.22 22.37 3.79
CA ASN A 298 -17.96 23.00 3.42
C ASN A 298 -16.91 21.98 2.93
N GLN A 299 -16.84 20.80 3.54
CA GLN A 299 -15.95 19.73 3.10
C GLN A 299 -16.36 19.21 1.73
N TRP A 300 -17.65 19.02 1.51
CA TRP A 300 -18.20 18.53 0.26
C TRP A 300 -17.97 19.52 -0.89
N GLU A 301 -18.25 20.81 -0.69
CA GLU A 301 -18.03 21.83 -1.70
C GLU A 301 -16.53 22.00 -2.02
N LEU A 302 -15.66 21.94 -1.02
CA LEU A 302 -14.21 21.95 -1.26
C LEU A 302 -13.75 20.71 -2.02
N LEU A 303 -14.25 19.52 -1.69
CA LEU A 303 -13.90 18.27 -2.38
C LEU A 303 -14.31 18.34 -3.87
N LYS A 304 -15.51 18.87 -4.17
CA LYS A 304 -15.95 19.13 -5.54
C LYS A 304 -15.02 20.12 -6.26
N ALA A 305 -14.69 21.22 -5.60
CA ALA A 305 -13.80 22.22 -6.16
C ALA A 305 -12.42 21.62 -6.53
N ILE A 306 -11.87 20.79 -5.64
CA ILE A 306 -10.60 20.09 -5.91
C ILE A 306 -10.76 19.08 -7.06
N ALA A 307 -11.88 18.38 -7.14
CA ALA A 307 -12.15 17.43 -8.23
C ALA A 307 -12.20 18.13 -9.60
N ILE A 308 -12.85 19.29 -9.69
CA ILE A 308 -12.98 20.08 -10.93
C ILE A 308 -11.63 20.66 -11.38
N GLU A 309 -10.84 21.17 -10.44
CA GLU A 309 -9.50 21.74 -10.75
C GLU A 309 -8.43 20.66 -10.95
N GLU A 310 -8.71 19.41 -10.58
CA GLU A 310 -7.78 18.26 -10.55
C GLU A 310 -6.58 18.48 -9.64
N LYS A 311 -5.88 19.61 -9.75
CA LYS A 311 -4.70 19.99 -8.97
C LYS A 311 -4.84 21.40 -8.41
N VAL A 312 -5.02 21.53 -7.11
CA VAL A 312 -5.17 22.84 -6.45
C VAL A 312 -3.87 23.22 -5.75
N ILE A 313 -3.13 24.18 -6.34
CA ILE A 313 -1.86 24.69 -5.80
C ILE A 313 -2.08 25.74 -4.72
N LYS A 314 -3.05 26.65 -4.93
CA LYS A 314 -3.31 27.81 -4.04
C LYS A 314 -4.75 27.80 -3.52
N PRO A 315 -5.12 26.90 -2.59
CA PRO A 315 -6.49 26.77 -2.11
C PRO A 315 -7.02 27.99 -1.35
N TYR A 316 -6.13 28.87 -0.92
CA TYR A 316 -6.48 30.11 -0.20
C TYR A 316 -6.47 31.36 -1.08
N SER A 317 -6.26 31.23 -2.39
CA SER A 317 -6.26 32.38 -3.29
C SER A 317 -7.66 32.98 -3.40
N ASN A 318 -7.73 34.32 -3.53
CA ASN A 318 -9.01 35.02 -3.71
C ASN A 318 -9.78 34.52 -4.94
N SER A 319 -9.09 34.13 -6.02
CA SER A 319 -9.69 33.57 -7.22
C SER A 319 -10.40 32.25 -6.94
N PHE A 320 -9.73 31.31 -6.26
CA PHE A 320 -10.31 30.01 -5.91
C PHE A 320 -11.48 30.16 -4.92
N ILE A 321 -11.29 30.95 -3.86
CA ILE A 321 -12.30 31.18 -2.82
C ILE A 321 -13.58 31.78 -3.43
N LYS A 322 -13.45 32.82 -4.29
CA LYS A 322 -14.60 33.45 -4.96
C LYS A 322 -15.26 32.50 -5.97
N LYS A 323 -14.48 31.78 -6.76
CA LYS A 323 -14.99 30.84 -7.79
C LYS A 323 -15.91 29.78 -7.19
N TYR A 324 -15.60 29.28 -6.01
CA TYR A 324 -16.35 28.19 -5.36
C TYR A 324 -17.17 28.63 -4.16
N ASN A 325 -17.33 29.95 -3.94
CA ASN A 325 -18.08 30.53 -2.83
C ASN A 325 -17.70 29.95 -1.46
N LEU A 326 -16.38 29.85 -1.22
CA LEU A 326 -15.79 29.30 0.00
C LEU A 326 -15.32 30.44 0.93
N SER A 327 -14.91 30.11 2.15
CA SER A 327 -14.23 31.03 3.05
C SER A 327 -12.83 30.50 3.39
N VAL A 328 -11.84 31.40 3.63
CA VAL A 328 -10.46 31.01 3.94
C VAL A 328 -10.39 30.10 5.17
N THR A 329 -11.10 30.45 6.24
CA THR A 329 -11.15 29.64 7.48
C THR A 329 -11.86 28.31 7.26
N GLY A 330 -12.93 28.29 6.44
CA GLY A 330 -13.63 27.07 6.04
C GLY A 330 -12.73 26.11 5.25
N VAL A 331 -12.00 26.63 4.28
CA VAL A 331 -11.06 25.86 3.46
C VAL A 331 -9.96 25.24 4.34
N LYS A 332 -9.36 26.01 5.26
CA LYS A 332 -8.31 25.49 6.14
C LYS A 332 -8.76 24.29 6.98
N ARG A 333 -9.94 24.39 7.60
CA ARG A 333 -10.51 23.29 8.41
C ARG A 333 -10.93 22.11 7.55
N ALA A 334 -11.52 22.37 6.38
CA ALA A 334 -11.97 21.33 5.47
C ALA A 334 -10.80 20.55 4.86
N LEU A 335 -9.70 21.21 4.44
CA LEU A 335 -8.48 20.56 3.94
C LEU A 335 -7.91 19.60 4.98
N PHE A 336 -7.74 20.05 6.22
CA PHE A 336 -7.24 19.21 7.30
C PHE A 336 -8.11 17.95 7.48
N SER A 337 -9.43 18.14 7.61
CA SER A 337 -10.34 17.02 7.82
C SER A 337 -10.47 16.08 6.61
N LEU A 338 -10.38 16.59 5.38
CA LEU A 338 -10.41 15.77 4.18
C LEU A 338 -9.12 14.94 4.05
N MET A 339 -7.97 15.47 4.46
CA MET A 339 -6.71 14.71 4.52
C MET A 339 -6.77 13.61 5.59
N GLU A 340 -7.28 13.91 6.79
CA GLU A 340 -7.46 12.90 7.85
C GLU A 340 -8.41 11.77 7.43
N LYS A 341 -9.37 12.05 6.55
CA LYS A 341 -10.34 11.08 6.01
C LYS A 341 -9.83 10.37 4.73
N ASP A 342 -8.58 10.59 4.33
CA ASP A 342 -8.01 10.08 3.07
C ASP A 342 -8.85 10.40 1.82
N MET A 343 -9.61 11.52 1.82
CA MET A 343 -10.40 11.96 0.66
C MET A 343 -9.58 12.75 -0.35
N ILE A 344 -8.58 13.48 0.14
CA ILE A 344 -7.64 14.25 -0.66
C ILE A 344 -6.20 13.92 -0.27
N PHE A 345 -5.30 14.10 -1.23
CA PHE A 345 -3.86 13.91 -1.03
C PHE A 345 -3.12 15.24 -1.28
N PHE A 346 -2.09 15.52 -0.48
CA PHE A 346 -1.23 16.68 -0.62
C PHE A 346 0.17 16.28 -1.08
N HIS A 347 0.57 16.73 -2.25
CA HIS A 347 1.89 16.52 -2.83
C HIS A 347 2.83 17.62 -2.33
N SER A 348 3.59 17.36 -1.26
CA SER A 348 4.46 18.35 -0.60
C SER A 348 5.88 18.45 -1.14
N GLY A 349 6.36 17.45 -1.87
CA GLY A 349 7.78 17.36 -2.31
C GLY A 349 8.06 17.96 -3.70
N LEU A 350 7.17 18.77 -4.25
CA LEU A 350 7.26 19.34 -5.59
C LEU A 350 7.57 20.84 -5.52
N GLU A 351 8.10 21.38 -6.63
CA GLU A 351 8.29 22.82 -6.80
C GLU A 351 6.97 23.60 -6.59
N PHE A 352 5.86 23.04 -7.05
CA PHE A 352 4.52 23.55 -6.86
C PHE A 352 3.65 22.52 -6.12
N PRO A 353 3.63 22.54 -4.78
CA PRO A 353 2.80 21.62 -3.99
C PRO A 353 1.31 21.80 -4.30
N TYR A 354 0.56 20.69 -4.37
CA TYR A 354 -0.85 20.74 -4.70
C TYR A 354 -1.69 19.69 -3.97
N TYR A 355 -3.00 19.95 -3.91
CA TYR A 355 -3.99 19.00 -3.42
C TYR A 355 -4.72 18.37 -4.61
N GLU A 356 -5.02 17.08 -4.50
CA GLU A 356 -5.85 16.34 -5.45
C GLU A 356 -6.81 15.40 -4.72
N VAL A 357 -7.91 14.99 -5.38
CA VAL A 357 -8.79 13.94 -4.85
C VAL A 357 -8.05 12.60 -4.91
N GLN A 358 -8.04 11.87 -3.79
CA GLN A 358 -7.28 10.63 -3.69
C GLN A 358 -7.88 9.51 -4.55
N ASP A 359 -9.19 9.31 -4.50
CA ASP A 359 -9.88 8.34 -5.35
C ASP A 359 -10.18 8.92 -6.72
N LYS A 360 -9.56 8.35 -7.78
CA LYS A 360 -9.70 8.87 -9.14
C LYS A 360 -11.11 8.64 -9.74
N PHE A 361 -11.80 7.59 -9.33
CA PHE A 361 -13.19 7.39 -9.76
C PHE A 361 -14.14 8.34 -9.04
N LEU A 362 -13.91 8.63 -7.76
CA LEU A 362 -14.65 9.69 -7.07
C LEU A 362 -14.42 11.05 -7.72
N ARG A 363 -13.16 11.39 -8.08
CA ARG A 363 -12.85 12.61 -8.84
C ARG A 363 -13.69 12.70 -10.11
N LEU A 364 -13.65 11.64 -10.94
CA LEU A 364 -14.41 11.60 -12.18
C LEU A 364 -15.93 11.75 -11.95
N TRP A 365 -16.46 11.02 -10.98
CA TRP A 365 -17.89 11.12 -10.64
C TRP A 365 -18.30 12.55 -10.23
N LEU A 366 -17.46 13.23 -9.41
CA LEU A 366 -17.70 14.62 -9.00
C LEU A 366 -17.60 15.64 -10.16
N GLN A 367 -16.83 15.33 -11.20
CA GLN A 367 -16.71 16.15 -12.41
C GLN A 367 -17.95 16.03 -13.32
N TYR A 368 -18.65 14.89 -13.30
CA TYR A 368 -19.85 14.63 -14.11
C TYR A 368 -21.15 15.07 -13.44
N LYS A 369 -21.15 15.42 -12.16
CA LYS A 369 -22.31 15.87 -11.36
C LYS A 369 -22.32 17.39 -11.16
#